data_b2f580ecd31ef0f55f562dddec0d35aa
#
_entry.id   b2f580ecd31ef0f55f562dddec0d35aa
#
_cell.length_a   1.000
_cell.length_b   1.000
_cell.length_c   1.000
_cell.angle_alpha   90.00
_cell.angle_beta   90.00
_cell.angle_gamma   90.00
#
_symmetry.space_group_name_H-M   'P 1'
#
loop_
_entity.id
_entity.type
_entity.pdbx_description
1 polymer ?
#
loop_
_entity_poly.entity_id
_entity_poly.type
_entity_poly.pdbx_seq_one_letter_code
_entity_poly.pdbx_strand_id
1 'polypeptide(L)'
;MRQLLYLAAGMLIGAAAHAAAVQPRDIVSLNHVALATANFDEAAKFYTDVMGFPQAFAFREPDGSPRLSYFQVSRNTFVELMPVSQERPAGFVHFGLEVTNLDAVVQRLRARGMDVKDPSVSPRTKSRVAVARTPQGVVVELLEFGPGSLHRKAMTDWKD
;
A
#
# COMPACT_ATOMS: atom_id res chain seq x y z
N MET A 1 51.82 -38.10 -19.46
CA MET A 1 50.48 -37.88 -20.01
C MET A 1 49.37 -38.22 -19.01
N ARG A 2 49.31 -37.47 -17.89
CA ARG A 2 48.31 -37.72 -16.81
C ARG A 2 47.81 -36.47 -16.10
N GLN A 3 47.94 -35.29 -16.67
CA GLN A 3 47.55 -34.01 -16.04
C GLN A 3 46.59 -33.15 -16.86
N LEU A 4 45.90 -33.69 -17.88
CA LEU A 4 44.99 -32.94 -18.73
C LEU A 4 43.50 -33.30 -18.54
N LEU A 5 43.16 -34.09 -17.51
CA LEU A 5 41.78 -34.57 -17.30
C LEU A 5 41.01 -33.90 -16.14
N TYR A 6 41.61 -32.93 -15.42
CA TYR A 6 40.98 -32.30 -14.26
C TYR A 6 40.48 -30.86 -14.52
N LEU A 7 40.63 -30.33 -15.72
CA LEU A 7 40.16 -28.96 -16.07
C LEU A 7 38.79 -28.90 -16.74
N ALA A 8 38.17 -30.04 -17.05
CA ALA A 8 36.85 -30.07 -17.68
C ALA A 8 35.67 -30.30 -16.73
N ALA A 9 35.93 -30.64 -15.47
CA ALA A 9 34.86 -30.91 -14.49
C ALA A 9 34.48 -29.69 -13.59
N GLY A 10 35.20 -28.57 -13.71
CA GLY A 10 35.01 -27.38 -12.86
C GLY A 10 34.10 -26.29 -13.42
N MET A 11 33.62 -26.39 -14.67
CA MET A 11 32.84 -25.32 -15.29
C MET A 11 31.34 -25.60 -15.49
N LEU A 12 30.81 -26.63 -14.88
CA LEU A 12 29.38 -26.98 -14.97
C LEU A 12 28.54 -26.74 -13.74
N ILE A 13 29.07 -26.04 -12.69
CA ILE A 13 28.33 -25.76 -11.46
C ILE A 13 28.05 -24.25 -11.29
N GLY A 14 28.11 -23.47 -12.35
CA GLY A 14 27.91 -22.01 -12.31
C GLY A 14 26.66 -21.46 -12.99
N ALA A 15 25.87 -22.29 -13.63
CA ALA A 15 24.60 -21.88 -14.25
C ALA A 15 23.39 -22.43 -13.47
N ALA A 16 23.39 -22.31 -12.15
CA ALA A 16 22.13 -22.24 -11.43
C ALA A 16 21.45 -20.96 -11.92
N ALA A 17 20.60 -21.09 -12.93
CA ALA A 17 19.78 -20.06 -13.45
C ALA A 17 19.13 -19.34 -12.25
N HIS A 18 19.54 -18.11 -11.97
CA HIS A 18 18.65 -17.14 -11.41
C HIS A 18 17.56 -16.96 -12.47
N ALA A 19 16.61 -17.90 -12.56
CA ALA A 19 15.30 -17.60 -13.07
C ALA A 19 14.86 -16.44 -12.18
N ALA A 20 15.01 -15.22 -12.68
CA ALA A 20 14.37 -14.05 -12.10
C ALA A 20 12.92 -14.48 -11.98
N ALA A 21 12.48 -14.79 -10.76
CA ALA A 21 11.11 -15.13 -10.49
C ALA A 21 10.34 -13.95 -11.02
N VAL A 22 9.65 -14.13 -12.15
CA VAL A 22 8.75 -13.10 -12.68
C VAL A 22 7.83 -12.78 -11.53
N GLN A 23 8.02 -11.60 -10.93
CA GLN A 23 7.20 -11.18 -9.81
C GLN A 23 5.77 -11.16 -10.34
N PRO A 24 4.84 -11.85 -9.70
CA PRO A 24 3.45 -11.76 -10.09
C PRO A 24 3.11 -10.25 -10.11
N ARG A 25 2.58 -9.76 -11.23
CA ARG A 25 2.18 -8.36 -11.39
C ARG A 25 0.84 -8.11 -10.69
N ASP A 26 0.69 -8.65 -9.49
CA ASP A 26 -0.50 -8.51 -8.65
C ASP A 26 -0.41 -7.31 -7.70
N ILE A 27 0.76 -6.73 -7.48
CA ILE A 27 0.94 -5.40 -6.88
C ILE A 27 0.99 -4.39 -8.03
N VAL A 28 0.00 -3.51 -8.07
CA VAL A 28 -0.22 -2.57 -9.19
C VAL A 28 0.55 -1.28 -8.98
N SER A 29 0.37 -0.66 -7.80
CA SER A 29 0.93 0.66 -7.53
C SER A 29 1.02 0.95 -6.03
N LEU A 30 1.81 1.98 -5.68
CA LEU A 30 1.66 2.69 -4.41
C LEU A 30 0.38 3.52 -4.50
N ASN A 31 -0.62 3.17 -3.68
CA ASN A 31 -1.90 3.87 -3.70
C ASN A 31 -1.91 5.10 -2.77
N HIS A 32 -1.47 4.95 -1.52
CA HIS A 32 -1.45 6.09 -0.59
C HIS A 32 -0.31 6.04 0.40
N VAL A 33 -0.03 7.21 0.96
CA VAL A 33 0.77 7.40 2.16
C VAL A 33 -0.15 7.98 3.24
N ALA A 34 -0.17 7.37 4.41
CA ALA A 34 -0.98 7.79 5.54
C ALA A 34 -0.14 8.57 6.55
N LEU A 35 -0.65 9.73 6.92
CA LEU A 35 -0.05 10.66 7.87
C LEU A 35 -1.02 10.97 9.00
N ALA A 36 -0.51 11.10 10.22
CA ALA A 36 -1.27 11.59 11.37
C ALA A 36 -0.83 12.98 11.77
N THR A 37 -1.78 13.83 12.14
CA THR A 37 -1.53 15.22 12.57
C THR A 37 -2.38 15.61 13.77
N ALA A 38 -1.83 16.46 14.64
CA ALA A 38 -2.58 17.09 15.72
C ALA A 38 -3.49 18.22 15.21
N ASN A 39 -3.10 18.89 14.12
CA ASN A 39 -3.81 20.03 13.52
C ASN A 39 -4.47 19.60 12.22
N PHE A 40 -5.51 18.78 12.31
CA PHE A 40 -6.13 18.14 11.15
C PHE A 40 -6.63 19.15 10.10
N ASP A 41 -7.39 20.16 10.52
CA ASP A 41 -8.00 21.13 9.59
C ASP A 41 -6.94 22.02 8.91
N GLU A 42 -5.88 22.39 9.63
CA GLU A 42 -4.75 23.11 9.05
C GLU A 42 -4.00 22.27 8.01
N ALA A 43 -3.71 21.01 8.34
CA ALA A 43 -3.06 20.09 7.40
C ALA A 43 -3.96 19.80 6.18
N ALA A 44 -5.27 19.66 6.37
CA ALA A 44 -6.21 19.49 5.27
C ALA A 44 -6.18 20.68 4.31
N LYS A 45 -6.22 21.92 4.85
CA LYS A 45 -6.07 23.15 4.05
C LYS A 45 -4.73 23.23 3.32
N PHE A 46 -3.64 22.79 3.96
CA PHE A 46 -2.34 22.75 3.28
C PHE A 46 -2.40 21.87 2.03
N TYR A 47 -3.02 20.67 2.10
CA TYR A 47 -3.13 19.80 0.93
C TYR A 47 -4.05 20.37 -0.15
N THR A 48 -5.16 21.00 0.22
CA THR A 48 -6.09 21.59 -0.77
C THR A 48 -5.60 22.92 -1.32
N ASP A 49 -5.23 23.85 -0.46
CA ASP A 49 -5.04 25.27 -0.83
C ASP A 49 -3.60 25.55 -1.29
N VAL A 50 -2.61 24.85 -0.71
CA VAL A 50 -1.20 25.04 -1.03
C VAL A 50 -0.71 24.04 -2.05
N MET A 51 -0.98 22.73 -1.83
CA MET A 51 -0.56 21.67 -2.74
C MET A 51 -1.49 21.50 -3.96
N GLY A 52 -2.72 22.04 -3.88
CA GLY A 52 -3.71 21.92 -4.95
C GLY A 52 -4.30 20.51 -5.11
N PHE A 53 -4.17 19.64 -4.11
CA PHE A 53 -4.71 18.30 -4.18
C PHE A 53 -6.21 18.31 -3.85
N PRO A 54 -7.09 17.87 -4.76
CA PRO A 54 -8.50 17.79 -4.46
C PRO A 54 -8.75 16.74 -3.36
N GLN A 55 -9.67 17.07 -2.45
CA GLN A 55 -10.16 16.11 -1.47
C GLN A 55 -11.07 15.11 -2.18
N ALA A 56 -10.61 13.85 -2.29
CA ALA A 56 -11.36 12.79 -2.96
C ALA A 56 -12.55 12.33 -2.12
N PHE A 57 -12.35 12.11 -0.83
CA PHE A 57 -13.40 11.77 0.14
C PHE A 57 -12.89 11.97 1.57
N ALA A 58 -13.85 12.14 2.49
CA ALA A 58 -13.56 12.32 3.91
C ALA A 58 -14.62 11.65 4.78
N PHE A 59 -14.24 11.37 6.03
CA PHE A 59 -15.14 10.86 7.06
C PHE A 59 -14.96 11.67 8.34
N ARG A 60 -16.08 11.87 9.03
CA ARG A 60 -16.13 12.51 10.33
C ARG A 60 -16.78 11.56 11.35
N GLU A 61 -16.51 11.78 12.61
CA GLU A 61 -17.21 11.12 13.71
C GLU A 61 -18.61 11.75 13.89
N PRO A 62 -19.51 11.10 14.66
CA PRO A 62 -20.86 11.62 14.90
C PRO A 62 -20.90 13.00 15.54
N ASP A 63 -19.87 13.38 16.31
CA ASP A 63 -19.71 14.70 16.92
C ASP A 63 -19.14 15.76 15.96
N GLY A 64 -18.92 15.39 14.69
CA GLY A 64 -18.36 16.27 13.67
C GLY A 64 -16.83 16.36 13.66
N SER A 65 -16.14 15.76 14.63
CA SER A 65 -14.67 15.73 14.62
C SER A 65 -14.11 14.97 13.41
N PRO A 66 -12.93 15.36 12.90
CA PRO A 66 -12.33 14.69 11.75
C PRO A 66 -11.90 13.27 12.12
N ARG A 67 -12.15 12.34 11.21
CA ARG A 67 -11.70 10.96 11.33
C ARG A 67 -10.60 10.60 10.33
N LEU A 68 -10.81 10.89 9.07
CA LEU A 68 -9.80 10.79 8.02
C LEU A 68 -10.24 11.53 6.76
N SER A 69 -9.27 11.94 5.94
CA SER A 69 -9.49 12.48 4.59
C SER A 69 -8.46 11.91 3.62
N TYR A 70 -8.89 11.71 2.38
CA TYR A 70 -8.00 11.36 1.27
C TYR A 70 -7.89 12.52 0.29
N PHE A 71 -6.66 12.97 0.03
CA PHE A 71 -6.33 14.00 -0.95
C PHE A 71 -5.68 13.34 -2.15
N GLN A 72 -6.21 13.58 -3.34
CA GLN A 72 -5.76 12.90 -4.55
C GLN A 72 -4.59 13.64 -5.19
N VAL A 73 -3.43 12.98 -5.25
CA VAL A 73 -2.17 13.52 -5.79
C VAL A 73 -2.07 13.29 -7.31
N SER A 74 -2.55 12.14 -7.74
CA SER A 74 -2.64 11.72 -9.13
C SER A 74 -3.81 10.77 -9.29
N ARG A 75 -4.11 10.30 -10.50
CA ARG A 75 -5.21 9.36 -10.76
C ARG A 75 -5.26 8.21 -9.74
N ASN A 76 -4.12 7.63 -9.38
CA ASN A 76 -4.06 6.40 -8.56
C ASN A 76 -3.38 6.59 -7.20
N THR A 77 -2.95 7.81 -6.86
CA THR A 77 -2.14 8.06 -5.66
C THR A 77 -2.76 9.12 -4.77
N PHE A 78 -2.75 8.86 -3.45
CA PHE A 78 -3.40 9.71 -2.46
C PHE A 78 -2.49 9.99 -1.28
N VAL A 79 -2.76 11.07 -0.58
CA VAL A 79 -2.38 11.29 0.81
C VAL A 79 -3.60 10.99 1.68
N GLU A 80 -3.47 10.07 2.62
CA GLU A 80 -4.44 9.85 3.68
C GLU A 80 -4.04 10.65 4.91
N LEU A 81 -4.92 11.50 5.39
CA LEU A 81 -4.73 12.30 6.59
C LEU A 81 -5.64 11.82 7.71
N MET A 82 -5.06 11.60 8.89
CA MET A 82 -5.78 11.18 10.09
C MET A 82 -5.43 12.08 11.27
N PRO A 83 -6.34 12.28 12.24
CA PRO A 83 -5.97 12.88 13.51
C PRO A 83 -5.05 11.96 14.31
N VAL A 84 -4.21 12.55 15.15
CA VAL A 84 -3.44 11.80 16.16
C VAL A 84 -4.36 11.08 17.12
N SER A 85 -3.87 10.00 17.71
CA SER A 85 -4.50 9.30 18.84
C SER A 85 -3.42 8.80 19.79
N GLN A 86 -3.83 8.23 20.92
CA GLN A 86 -2.89 7.63 21.85
C GLN A 86 -2.00 6.56 21.21
N GLU A 87 -2.55 5.81 20.22
CA GLU A 87 -1.85 4.74 19.53
C GLU A 87 -1.24 5.18 18.19
N ARG A 88 -1.51 6.41 17.75
CA ARG A 88 -1.08 6.97 16.48
C ARG A 88 -0.52 8.37 16.69
N PRO A 89 0.78 8.50 17.00
CA PRO A 89 1.45 9.79 17.10
C PRO A 89 1.50 10.52 15.75
N ALA A 90 1.80 11.82 15.78
CA ALA A 90 1.98 12.61 14.55
C ALA A 90 3.13 12.08 13.70
N GLY A 91 2.95 12.13 12.39
CA GLY A 91 3.93 11.71 11.39
C GLY A 91 3.43 10.58 10.50
N PHE A 92 4.36 9.81 9.95
CA PHE A 92 4.07 8.68 9.07
C PHE A 92 3.37 7.54 9.83
N VAL A 93 2.32 6.99 9.25
CA VAL A 93 1.54 5.88 9.83
C VAL A 93 1.74 4.59 9.04
N HIS A 94 1.43 4.63 7.74
CA HIS A 94 1.58 3.48 6.85
C HIS A 94 1.61 3.92 5.38
N PHE A 95 1.85 2.98 4.50
CA PHE A 95 1.57 3.15 3.08
C PHE A 95 0.66 2.01 2.58
N GLY A 96 -0.11 2.31 1.54
CA GLY A 96 -1.04 1.39 0.91
C GLY A 96 -0.61 1.00 -0.49
N LEU A 97 -0.70 -0.28 -0.82
CA LEU A 97 -0.43 -0.85 -2.13
C LEU A 97 -1.73 -1.35 -2.77
N GLU A 98 -2.03 -0.90 -3.98
CA GLU A 98 -3.10 -1.49 -4.77
C GLU A 98 -2.68 -2.87 -5.29
N VAL A 99 -3.57 -3.84 -5.15
CA VAL A 99 -3.37 -5.21 -5.63
C VAL A 99 -4.55 -5.67 -6.49
N THR A 100 -4.30 -6.58 -7.44
CA THR A 100 -5.35 -7.11 -8.31
C THR A 100 -6.13 -8.28 -7.71
N ASN A 101 -5.49 -9.04 -6.81
CA ASN A 101 -6.10 -10.18 -6.12
C ASN A 101 -5.53 -10.26 -4.70
N LEU A 102 -6.29 -9.76 -3.75
CA LEU A 102 -5.84 -9.64 -2.36
C LEU A 102 -5.59 -11.00 -1.71
N ASP A 103 -6.45 -11.98 -1.98
CA ASP A 103 -6.32 -13.32 -1.38
C ASP A 103 -5.02 -14.01 -1.85
N ALA A 104 -4.72 -13.93 -3.14
CA ALA A 104 -3.49 -14.51 -3.70
C ALA A 104 -2.24 -13.81 -3.15
N VAL A 105 -2.27 -12.49 -3.01
CA VAL A 105 -1.15 -11.72 -2.43
C VAL A 105 -0.95 -12.09 -0.97
N VAL A 106 -2.00 -12.15 -0.16
CA VAL A 106 -1.94 -12.53 1.25
C VAL A 106 -1.37 -13.94 1.41
N GLN A 107 -1.88 -14.90 0.64
CA GLN A 107 -1.39 -16.29 0.67
C GLN A 107 0.11 -16.35 0.33
N ARG A 108 0.54 -15.66 -0.73
CA ARG A 108 1.95 -15.62 -1.14
C ARG A 108 2.85 -14.99 -0.08
N LEU A 109 2.45 -13.89 0.54
CA LEU A 109 3.23 -13.21 1.56
C LEU A 109 3.36 -14.08 2.83
N ARG A 110 2.27 -14.73 3.25
CA ARG A 110 2.28 -15.68 4.37
C ARG A 110 3.20 -16.87 4.09
N ALA A 111 3.18 -17.42 2.88
CA ALA A 111 4.08 -18.51 2.48
C ALA A 111 5.56 -18.09 2.51
N ARG A 112 5.85 -16.79 2.49
CA ARG A 112 7.21 -16.21 2.64
C ARG A 112 7.51 -15.77 4.08
N GLY A 113 6.67 -16.14 5.03
CA GLY A 113 6.88 -15.87 6.46
C GLY A 113 6.42 -14.48 6.93
N MET A 114 5.71 -13.70 6.11
CA MET A 114 5.17 -12.41 6.57
C MET A 114 3.93 -12.60 7.46
N ASP A 115 3.85 -11.81 8.53
CA ASP A 115 2.60 -11.65 9.29
C ASP A 115 1.66 -10.73 8.50
N VAL A 116 0.57 -11.31 7.99
CA VAL A 116 -0.46 -10.60 7.24
C VAL A 116 -1.82 -10.94 7.84
N LYS A 117 -2.58 -9.92 8.20
CA LYS A 117 -3.95 -10.10 8.74
C LYS A 117 -4.89 -10.63 7.66
N ASP A 118 -5.99 -11.25 8.08
CA ASP A 118 -7.02 -11.70 7.14
C ASP A 118 -7.64 -10.53 6.38
N PRO A 119 -7.92 -10.72 5.08
CA PRO A 119 -8.65 -9.73 4.31
C PRO A 119 -10.01 -9.40 4.92
N SER A 120 -10.32 -8.12 4.94
CA SER A 120 -11.62 -7.62 5.39
C SER A 120 -12.13 -6.53 4.43
N VAL A 121 -13.40 -6.20 4.50
CA VAL A 121 -13.97 -5.08 3.76
C VAL A 121 -14.03 -3.86 4.67
N SER A 122 -13.39 -2.79 4.28
CA SER A 122 -13.50 -1.51 4.98
C SER A 122 -14.96 -1.04 4.96
N PRO A 123 -15.60 -0.84 6.12
CA PRO A 123 -16.98 -0.39 6.16
C PRO A 123 -17.17 1.01 5.57
N ARG A 124 -16.11 1.82 5.51
CA ARG A 124 -16.11 3.20 5.00
C ARG A 124 -15.77 3.26 3.53
N THR A 125 -14.56 2.85 3.16
CA THR A 125 -14.08 2.99 1.78
C THR A 125 -14.62 1.90 0.84
N LYS A 126 -15.22 0.84 1.38
CA LYS A 126 -15.71 -0.34 0.63
C LYS A 126 -14.60 -1.06 -0.14
N SER A 127 -13.34 -0.76 0.16
CA SER A 127 -12.19 -1.49 -0.36
C SER A 127 -11.99 -2.77 0.45
N ARG A 128 -11.49 -3.83 -0.19
CA ARG A 128 -10.94 -4.99 0.53
C ARG A 128 -9.52 -4.64 0.98
N VAL A 129 -9.22 -4.94 2.23
CA VAL A 129 -7.95 -4.54 2.87
C VAL A 129 -7.37 -5.70 3.67
N ALA A 130 -6.07 -5.90 3.57
CA ALA A 130 -5.28 -6.70 4.50
C ALA A 130 -4.09 -5.88 4.99
N VAL A 131 -3.70 -6.08 6.24
CA VAL A 131 -2.59 -5.37 6.87
C VAL A 131 -1.41 -6.31 7.07
N ALA A 132 -0.24 -5.89 6.60
CA ALA A 132 1.03 -6.57 6.79
C ALA A 132 2.01 -5.67 7.55
N ARG A 133 3.07 -6.29 8.12
CA ARG A 133 4.18 -5.55 8.71
C ARG A 133 5.48 -5.97 8.07
N THR A 134 6.31 -4.97 7.73
CA THR A 134 7.67 -5.24 7.27
C THR A 134 8.56 -5.69 8.43
N PRO A 135 9.73 -6.28 8.17
CA PRO A 135 10.69 -6.61 9.23
C PRO A 135 11.13 -5.41 10.08
N GLN A 136 11.04 -4.19 9.54
CA GLN A 136 11.35 -2.94 10.26
C GLN A 136 10.13 -2.41 11.05
N GLY A 137 9.02 -3.14 11.09
CA GLY A 137 7.81 -2.77 11.81
C GLY A 137 6.89 -1.78 11.07
N VAL A 138 7.22 -1.40 9.83
CA VAL A 138 6.37 -0.51 9.03
C VAL A 138 5.08 -1.22 8.65
N VAL A 139 3.96 -0.55 8.84
CA VAL A 139 2.64 -1.04 8.43
C VAL A 139 2.46 -0.85 6.93
N VAL A 140 1.97 -1.89 6.26
CA VAL A 140 1.61 -1.89 4.85
C VAL A 140 0.16 -2.33 4.71
N GLU A 141 -0.66 -1.51 4.07
CA GLU A 141 -2.00 -1.91 3.65
C GLU A 141 -1.97 -2.46 2.23
N LEU A 142 -2.58 -3.61 2.04
CA LEU A 142 -2.82 -4.21 0.73
C LEU A 142 -4.28 -3.99 0.40
N LEU A 143 -4.57 -3.32 -0.73
CA LEU A 143 -5.91 -2.88 -1.07
C LEU A 143 -6.35 -3.42 -2.43
N GLU A 144 -7.51 -4.04 -2.45
CA GLU A 144 -8.20 -4.44 -3.69
C GLU A 144 -9.46 -3.59 -3.84
N PHE A 145 -9.56 -2.91 -4.98
CA PHE A 145 -10.64 -1.95 -5.24
C PHE A 145 -11.72 -2.56 -6.13
N GLY A 146 -12.82 -2.99 -5.53
CA GLY A 146 -14.03 -3.35 -6.24
C GLY A 146 -14.77 -2.11 -6.80
N PRO A 147 -15.82 -2.33 -7.63
CA PRO A 147 -16.60 -1.24 -8.25
C PRO A 147 -17.23 -0.27 -7.25
N GLY A 148 -17.55 -0.74 -6.04
CA GLY A 148 -18.16 0.07 -4.97
C GLY A 148 -17.17 0.82 -4.09
N SER A 149 -15.84 0.69 -4.31
CA SER A 149 -14.88 1.36 -3.45
C SER A 149 -14.77 2.85 -3.77
N LEU A 150 -14.59 3.68 -2.73
CA LEU A 150 -14.44 5.12 -2.91
C LEU A 150 -13.14 5.47 -3.65
N HIS A 151 -12.07 4.67 -3.45
CA HIS A 151 -10.84 4.83 -4.22
C HIS A 151 -11.09 4.61 -5.72
N ARG A 152 -11.75 3.50 -6.09
CA ARG A 152 -12.09 3.23 -7.51
C ARG A 152 -12.93 4.35 -8.10
N LYS A 153 -13.90 4.88 -7.35
CA LYS A 153 -14.70 6.01 -7.79
C LYS A 153 -13.84 7.25 -8.02
N ALA A 154 -13.02 7.65 -7.06
CA ALA A 154 -12.12 8.80 -7.18
C ALA A 154 -11.15 8.67 -8.37
N MET A 155 -10.56 7.47 -8.56
CA MET A 155 -9.68 7.19 -9.70
C MET A 155 -10.40 7.28 -11.05
N THR A 156 -11.67 6.92 -11.10
CA THR A 156 -12.51 7.01 -12.32
C THR A 156 -12.92 8.45 -12.61
N ASP A 157 -13.23 9.22 -11.57
CA ASP A 157 -13.68 10.61 -11.67
C ASP A 157 -12.51 11.60 -11.90
N TRP A 158 -11.25 11.14 -11.79
CA TRP A 158 -10.06 11.97 -11.99
C TRP A 158 -10.05 12.61 -13.39
N LYS A 159 -9.83 13.92 -13.41
CA LYS A 159 -9.63 14.71 -14.64
C LYS A 159 -8.18 15.16 -14.69
N ASP A 160 -7.52 14.84 -15.79
CA ASP A 160 -6.16 15.32 -16.09
C ASP A 160 -6.17 16.82 -16.38
#